data_36fac820a191a9ed824dd3b8cd1f00d5
#
_entry.id   36fac820a191a9ed824dd3b8cd1f00d5
#
_cell.length_a   1.000
_cell.length_b   1.000
_cell.length_c   1.000
_cell.angle_alpha   90.00
_cell.angle_beta   90.00
_cell.angle_gamma   90.00
#
_symmetry.space_group_name_H-M   'P 1'
#
loop_
_entity.id
_entity.type
_entity.pdbx_description
1 polymer ?
#
loop_
_entity_poly.entity_id
_entity_poly.type
_entity_poly.pdbx_seq_one_letter_code
_entity_poly.pdbx_strand_id
1 'polypeptide(L)'
;MVQGRQAGGHQGGWLYDEAERITTFELLTQALKLSCVPLIASGGIADAKAVRDALMMGADMVAVGTAFLTTTESVIDELWKAKLLSACAKDTHLTRLFSGKLARGLVNDYLREFADIDGVIKHAQIPPYPELNAMTKELRATAKHLKDPNLMSLWAGTSVDKCRDESISELIDRLLN
;
A
#
# COMPACT_ATOMS: atom_id res chain seq x y z
N MET A 1 -9.67 -3.78 -11.84
CA MET A 1 -9.22 -4.01 -10.46
C MET A 1 -9.93 -3.02 -9.54
N VAL A 2 -10.42 -3.51 -8.41
CA VAL A 2 -11.08 -2.73 -7.36
C VAL A 2 -10.09 -2.58 -6.22
N GLN A 3 -9.50 -1.39 -6.08
CA GLN A 3 -8.44 -1.12 -5.10
C GLN A 3 -8.96 -0.20 -4.00
N GLY A 4 -9.17 -0.75 -2.81
CA GLY A 4 -9.59 0.04 -1.65
C GLY A 4 -8.43 0.82 -0.99
N ARG A 5 -8.80 1.74 -0.08
CA ARG A 5 -7.84 2.60 0.65
C ARG A 5 -6.80 1.84 1.48
N GLN A 6 -7.02 0.55 1.74
CA GLN A 6 -6.10 -0.30 2.50
C GLN A 6 -4.88 -0.74 1.67
N ALA A 7 -4.91 -0.60 0.35
CA ALA A 7 -3.81 -1.01 -0.51
C ALA A 7 -2.53 -0.20 -0.25
N GLY A 8 -1.40 -0.87 -0.31
CA GLY A 8 -0.08 -0.24 -0.30
C GLY A 8 0.27 0.41 -1.64
N GLY A 9 1.17 1.39 -1.60
CA GLY A 9 1.55 2.15 -2.79
C GLY A 9 0.47 3.13 -3.27
N HIS A 10 0.59 3.55 -4.53
CA HIS A 10 -0.31 4.53 -5.11
C HIS A 10 -1.75 4.05 -5.18
N GLN A 11 -2.67 4.94 -4.77
CA GLN A 11 -4.09 4.72 -4.89
C GLN A 11 -4.56 4.86 -6.36
N GLY A 12 -5.66 4.15 -6.71
CA GLY A 12 -6.19 4.12 -8.07
C GLY A 12 -6.89 5.40 -8.56
N GLY A 13 -7.12 6.38 -7.68
CA GLY A 13 -7.78 7.65 -8.01
C GLY A 13 -6.93 8.59 -8.87
N TRP A 14 -7.56 9.66 -9.36
CA TRP A 14 -6.89 10.75 -10.06
C TRP A 14 -6.03 11.61 -9.12
N LEU A 15 -5.18 12.48 -9.66
CA LEU A 15 -4.18 13.25 -8.89
C LEU A 15 -4.79 14.11 -7.79
N TYR A 16 -5.94 14.70 -8.05
CA TYR A 16 -6.62 15.63 -7.15
C TYR A 16 -7.92 15.08 -6.57
N ASP A 17 -8.18 13.79 -6.84
CA ASP A 17 -9.38 13.15 -6.33
C ASP A 17 -9.25 12.96 -4.81
N GLU A 18 -10.05 13.70 -4.07
CA GLU A 18 -10.29 13.51 -2.64
C GLU A 18 -11.43 12.54 -2.39
N ALA A 19 -11.92 11.88 -3.46
CA ALA A 19 -13.02 10.96 -3.40
C ALA A 19 -12.89 10.03 -2.20
N GLU A 20 -13.99 9.77 -1.57
CA GLU A 20 -14.13 8.99 -0.36
C GLU A 20 -13.25 7.74 -0.42
N ARG A 21 -12.31 7.69 0.47
CA ARG A 21 -11.33 6.62 0.60
C ARG A 21 -12.01 5.42 1.22
N ILE A 22 -12.89 4.81 0.44
CA ILE A 22 -13.68 3.65 0.86
C ILE A 22 -12.83 2.39 0.96
N THR A 23 -13.28 1.46 1.76
CA THR A 23 -12.60 0.18 1.94
C THR A 23 -12.72 -0.69 0.69
N THR A 24 -11.87 -1.71 0.57
CA THR A 24 -11.91 -2.66 -0.55
C THR A 24 -13.27 -3.33 -0.68
N PHE A 25 -13.88 -3.73 0.43
CA PHE A 25 -15.17 -4.42 0.41
C PHE A 25 -16.34 -3.49 0.08
N GLU A 26 -16.33 -2.26 0.59
CA GLU A 26 -17.31 -1.25 0.21
C GLU A 26 -17.23 -0.90 -1.28
N LEU A 27 -16.01 -0.71 -1.80
CA LEU A 27 -15.78 -0.44 -3.22
C LEU A 27 -16.18 -1.65 -4.09
N LEU A 28 -15.88 -2.88 -3.66
CA LEU A 28 -16.31 -4.10 -4.34
C LEU A 28 -17.83 -4.18 -4.43
N THR A 29 -18.54 -3.90 -3.32
CA THR A 29 -20.00 -3.88 -3.30
C THR A 29 -20.60 -2.87 -4.30
N GLN A 30 -19.95 -1.71 -4.44
CA GLN A 30 -20.39 -0.72 -5.44
C GLN A 30 -20.07 -1.16 -6.87
N ALA A 31 -18.86 -1.69 -7.09
CA ALA A 31 -18.42 -2.13 -8.41
C ALA A 31 -19.27 -3.29 -8.97
N LEU A 32 -19.68 -4.22 -8.12
CA LEU A 32 -20.55 -5.35 -8.50
C LEU A 32 -21.91 -4.92 -9.07
N LYS A 33 -22.41 -3.75 -8.66
CA LYS A 33 -23.67 -3.20 -9.16
C LYS A 33 -23.54 -2.54 -10.54
N LEU A 34 -22.32 -2.17 -10.92
CA LEU A 34 -22.05 -1.32 -12.08
C LEU A 34 -21.26 -2.04 -13.18
N SER A 35 -20.52 -3.10 -12.82
CA SER A 35 -19.60 -3.78 -13.72
C SER A 35 -20.18 -5.05 -14.28
N CYS A 36 -19.99 -5.25 -15.58
CA CYS A 36 -20.28 -6.50 -16.30
C CYS A 36 -18.99 -7.26 -16.70
N VAL A 37 -17.81 -6.81 -16.19
CA VAL A 37 -16.53 -7.46 -16.44
C VAL A 37 -15.99 -8.05 -15.15
N PRO A 38 -15.10 -9.07 -15.23
CA PRO A 38 -14.50 -9.67 -14.04
C PRO A 38 -13.84 -8.66 -13.11
N LEU A 39 -14.07 -8.81 -11.81
CA LEU A 39 -13.56 -7.91 -10.76
C LEU A 39 -12.45 -8.55 -9.96
N ILE A 40 -11.32 -7.84 -9.83
CA ILE A 40 -10.17 -8.22 -9.00
C ILE A 40 -10.17 -7.34 -7.77
N ALA A 41 -10.38 -7.89 -6.58
CA ALA A 41 -10.31 -7.15 -5.32
C ALA A 41 -8.86 -7.01 -4.84
N SER A 42 -8.46 -5.80 -4.38
CA SER A 42 -7.11 -5.51 -3.91
C SER A 42 -7.11 -4.50 -2.77
N GLY A 43 -6.22 -4.73 -1.80
CA GLY A 43 -6.02 -3.85 -0.66
C GLY A 43 -6.59 -4.41 0.64
N GLY A 44 -5.72 -4.60 1.64
CA GLY A 44 -6.09 -5.17 2.93
C GLY A 44 -6.31 -6.68 2.92
N ILE A 45 -6.04 -7.37 1.82
CA ILE A 45 -6.19 -8.82 1.67
C ILE A 45 -4.81 -9.45 1.84
N ALA A 46 -4.61 -10.23 2.93
CA ALA A 46 -3.32 -10.89 3.21
C ALA A 46 -3.45 -12.17 4.07
N ASP A 47 -4.67 -12.70 4.23
CA ASP A 47 -4.93 -14.00 4.85
C ASP A 47 -6.09 -14.71 4.16
N ALA A 48 -6.25 -16.01 4.47
CA ALA A 48 -7.27 -16.85 3.85
C ALA A 48 -8.69 -16.36 4.10
N LYS A 49 -8.94 -15.77 5.28
CA LYS A 49 -10.26 -15.24 5.60
C LYS A 49 -10.61 -14.08 4.65
N ALA A 50 -9.70 -13.11 4.47
CA ALA A 50 -9.93 -11.96 3.61
C ALA A 50 -10.04 -12.37 2.13
N VAL A 51 -9.30 -13.40 1.70
CA VAL A 51 -9.43 -14.00 0.35
C VAL A 51 -10.82 -14.58 0.17
N ARG A 52 -11.25 -15.47 1.10
CA ARG A 52 -12.61 -16.06 1.03
C ARG A 52 -13.71 -15.00 1.07
N ASP A 53 -13.60 -14.03 1.96
CA ASP A 53 -14.60 -12.96 2.09
C ASP A 53 -14.75 -12.19 0.76
N ALA A 54 -13.64 -11.84 0.10
CA ALA A 54 -13.67 -11.13 -1.18
C ALA A 54 -14.32 -11.96 -2.30
N LEU A 55 -13.98 -13.24 -2.40
CA LEU A 55 -14.54 -14.16 -3.39
C LEU A 55 -16.03 -14.44 -3.12
N MET A 56 -16.42 -14.65 -1.86
CA MET A 56 -17.82 -14.85 -1.47
C MET A 56 -18.68 -13.61 -1.73
N MET A 57 -18.10 -12.41 -1.65
CA MET A 57 -18.80 -11.17 -2.02
C MET A 57 -18.98 -11.00 -3.53
N GLY A 58 -18.35 -11.82 -4.36
CA GLY A 58 -18.50 -11.80 -5.81
C GLY A 58 -17.29 -11.25 -6.58
N ALA A 59 -16.13 -11.10 -5.94
CA ALA A 59 -14.89 -10.88 -6.70
C ALA A 59 -14.52 -12.15 -7.45
N ASP A 60 -14.12 -12.02 -8.71
CA ASP A 60 -13.64 -13.16 -9.51
C ASP A 60 -12.22 -13.57 -9.11
N MET A 61 -11.43 -12.61 -8.64
CA MET A 61 -10.03 -12.80 -8.23
C MET A 61 -9.66 -11.83 -7.10
N VAL A 62 -8.54 -12.14 -6.43
CA VAL A 62 -7.89 -11.23 -5.48
C VAL A 62 -6.48 -10.91 -5.92
N ALA A 63 -6.00 -9.70 -5.59
CA ALA A 63 -4.61 -9.29 -5.78
C ALA A 63 -3.99 -8.94 -4.41
N VAL A 64 -2.94 -9.67 -4.05
CA VAL A 64 -2.18 -9.49 -2.81
C VAL A 64 -0.81 -8.89 -3.18
N GLY A 65 -0.40 -7.83 -2.48
CA GLY A 65 0.87 -7.13 -2.76
C GLY A 65 1.83 -7.21 -1.58
N THR A 66 1.51 -6.53 -0.49
CA THR A 66 2.43 -6.29 0.64
C THR A 66 2.99 -7.58 1.24
N ALA A 67 2.17 -8.63 1.37
CA ALA A 67 2.63 -9.92 1.91
C ALA A 67 3.72 -10.59 1.04
N PHE A 68 3.68 -10.41 -0.28
CA PHE A 68 4.72 -10.92 -1.18
C PHE A 68 6.05 -10.15 -1.07
N LEU A 69 6.05 -8.94 -0.53
CA LEU A 69 7.29 -8.18 -0.36
C LEU A 69 8.24 -8.82 0.66
N THR A 70 7.73 -9.59 1.61
CA THR A 70 8.53 -10.21 2.67
C THR A 70 8.88 -11.67 2.41
N THR A 71 8.51 -12.21 1.25
CA THR A 71 8.89 -13.58 0.89
C THR A 71 10.40 -13.73 0.68
N THR A 72 10.90 -14.94 0.82
CA THR A 72 12.35 -15.24 0.66
C THR A 72 12.84 -14.98 -0.75
N GLU A 73 11.97 -15.05 -1.76
CA GLU A 73 12.27 -14.79 -3.17
C GLU A 73 12.17 -13.31 -3.55
N SER A 74 11.66 -12.47 -2.65
CA SER A 74 11.52 -11.05 -2.91
C SER A 74 12.89 -10.35 -2.95
N VAL A 75 13.09 -9.51 -3.96
CA VAL A 75 14.34 -8.74 -4.15
C VAL A 75 14.25 -7.31 -3.60
N ILE A 76 13.28 -7.02 -2.73
CA ILE A 76 13.22 -5.70 -2.09
C ILE A 76 14.44 -5.50 -1.17
N ASP A 77 14.69 -4.24 -0.82
CA ASP A 77 15.74 -3.88 0.13
C ASP A 77 15.49 -4.54 1.50
N GLU A 78 16.54 -5.12 2.10
CA GLU A 78 16.46 -5.84 3.38
C GLU A 78 15.97 -4.96 4.53
N LEU A 79 16.28 -3.67 4.52
CA LEU A 79 15.77 -2.73 5.53
C LEU A 79 14.28 -2.51 5.37
N TRP A 80 13.79 -2.45 4.12
CA TRP A 80 12.35 -2.38 3.87
C TRP A 80 11.66 -3.66 4.32
N LYS A 81 12.21 -4.83 3.97
CA LYS A 81 11.70 -6.13 4.44
C LYS A 81 11.62 -6.20 5.97
N ALA A 82 12.70 -5.82 6.66
CA ALA A 82 12.74 -5.78 8.12
C ALA A 82 11.68 -4.83 8.74
N LYS A 83 11.48 -3.65 8.12
CA LYS A 83 10.44 -2.71 8.55
C LYS A 83 9.04 -3.26 8.36
N LEU A 84 8.76 -3.95 7.24
CA LEU A 84 7.47 -4.61 7.01
C LEU A 84 7.19 -5.69 8.04
N LEU A 85 8.18 -6.54 8.36
CA LEU A 85 8.05 -7.64 9.32
C LEU A 85 7.80 -7.17 10.76
N SER A 86 8.21 -5.95 11.11
CA SER A 86 8.03 -5.36 12.44
C SER A 86 6.82 -4.42 12.56
N ALA A 87 6.14 -4.13 11.46
CA ALA A 87 5.06 -3.14 11.40
C ALA A 87 3.69 -3.74 11.66
N CYS A 88 2.76 -2.86 12.03
CA CYS A 88 1.33 -3.18 12.11
C CYS A 88 0.49 -2.13 11.37
N ALA A 89 -0.81 -2.39 11.24
CA ALA A 89 -1.73 -1.55 10.44
C ALA A 89 -1.67 -0.05 10.79
N LYS A 90 -1.53 0.30 12.08
CA LYS A 90 -1.43 1.69 12.56
C LYS A 90 -0.14 2.41 12.13
N ASP A 91 0.89 1.65 11.75
CA ASP A 91 2.16 2.22 11.29
C ASP A 91 2.10 2.63 9.81
N THR A 92 0.99 2.36 9.12
CA THR A 92 0.78 2.78 7.73
C THR A 92 -0.05 4.04 7.62
N HIS A 93 0.33 4.94 6.72
CA HIS A 93 -0.37 6.20 6.47
C HIS A 93 -0.51 6.50 4.97
N LEU A 94 -1.60 7.20 4.60
CA LEU A 94 -1.77 7.74 3.26
C LEU A 94 -1.04 9.07 3.15
N THR A 95 -0.23 9.23 2.12
CA THR A 95 0.61 10.42 1.93
C THR A 95 0.76 10.78 0.46
N ARG A 96 1.06 12.05 0.17
CA ARG A 96 1.50 12.54 -1.15
C ARG A 96 2.98 12.94 -1.17
N LEU A 97 3.66 12.91 -0.01
CA LEU A 97 4.98 13.52 0.20
C LEU A 97 6.11 12.95 -0.68
N PHE A 98 6.03 11.70 -1.10
CA PHE A 98 7.07 11.14 -1.96
C PHE A 98 6.86 11.36 -3.44
N SER A 99 5.62 11.43 -3.89
CA SER A 99 5.35 11.41 -5.33
C SER A 99 4.40 12.48 -5.85
N GLY A 100 3.70 13.20 -4.96
CA GLY A 100 2.62 14.11 -5.35
C GLY A 100 1.28 13.41 -5.60
N LYS A 101 1.27 12.07 -5.71
CA LYS A 101 0.05 11.25 -5.82
C LYS A 101 -0.19 10.49 -4.51
N LEU A 102 -1.45 10.36 -4.12
CA LEU A 102 -1.82 9.66 -2.90
C LEU A 102 -1.32 8.20 -2.91
N ALA A 103 -0.59 7.80 -1.89
CA ALA A 103 -0.05 6.46 -1.73
C ALA A 103 -0.02 6.07 -0.25
N ARG A 104 -0.09 4.77 0.06
CA ARG A 104 0.02 4.26 1.42
C ARG A 104 1.38 3.61 1.65
N GLY A 105 2.02 3.97 2.75
CA GLY A 105 3.30 3.39 3.17
C GLY A 105 3.47 3.43 4.68
N LEU A 106 4.57 2.87 5.17
CA LEU A 106 4.98 2.96 6.58
C LEU A 106 5.36 4.40 6.91
N VAL A 107 4.96 4.85 8.09
CA VAL A 107 5.37 6.13 8.64
C VAL A 107 6.84 6.08 9.03
N ASN A 108 7.60 7.05 8.59
CA ASN A 108 9.01 7.25 8.92
C ASN A 108 9.27 8.71 9.30
N ASP A 109 10.52 9.07 9.59
CA ASP A 109 10.86 10.42 10.05
C ASP A 109 10.59 11.47 8.98
N TYR A 110 10.79 11.16 7.68
CA TYR A 110 10.43 12.06 6.59
C TYR A 110 8.93 12.40 6.60
N LEU A 111 8.07 11.42 6.81
CA LEU A 111 6.63 11.66 6.90
C LEU A 111 6.26 12.44 8.17
N ARG A 112 6.92 12.17 9.31
CA ARG A 112 6.66 12.89 10.56
C ARG A 112 7.07 14.35 10.50
N GLU A 113 8.18 14.64 9.82
CA GLU A 113 8.70 16.01 9.69
C GLU A 113 7.81 16.89 8.80
N PHE A 114 7.30 16.34 7.70
CA PHE A 114 6.58 17.10 6.68
C PHE A 114 5.05 16.90 6.69
N ALA A 115 4.51 15.95 7.46
CA ALA A 115 3.07 15.85 7.72
C ALA A 115 2.69 16.83 8.83
N ASP A 116 1.53 17.48 8.71
CA ASP A 116 0.97 18.17 9.86
C ASP A 116 0.51 17.17 10.94
N ILE A 117 0.24 17.68 12.15
CA ILE A 117 -0.10 16.86 13.34
C ILE A 117 -1.32 15.95 13.09
N ASP A 118 -2.20 16.32 12.15
CA ASP A 118 -3.40 15.56 11.78
C ASP A 118 -3.18 14.67 10.55
N GLY A 119 -1.96 14.64 10.00
CA GLY A 119 -1.62 13.88 8.80
C GLY A 119 -2.23 14.44 7.51
N VAL A 120 -2.81 15.62 7.56
CA VAL A 120 -3.37 16.35 6.42
C VAL A 120 -2.31 17.31 5.89
N ILE A 121 -1.62 16.91 4.85
CA ILE A 121 -0.70 17.80 4.15
C ILE A 121 -1.57 18.82 3.40
N LYS A 122 -1.29 20.11 3.61
CA LYS A 122 -1.91 21.18 2.84
C LYS A 122 -1.54 21.01 1.37
N HIS A 123 -2.46 20.48 0.57
CA HIS A 123 -2.25 20.13 -0.84
C HIS A 123 -1.67 21.27 -1.69
N ALA A 124 -1.91 22.54 -1.31
CA ALA A 124 -1.41 23.73 -1.99
C ALA A 124 0.11 23.90 -1.93
N GLN A 125 0.83 23.12 -1.13
CA GLN A 125 2.28 23.24 -0.94
C GLN A 125 3.09 22.09 -1.54
N ILE A 126 2.44 21.07 -2.10
CA ILE A 126 3.13 19.90 -2.65
C ILE A 126 2.99 19.90 -4.17
N PRO A 127 4.11 19.85 -4.91
CA PRO A 127 4.04 19.64 -6.36
C PRO A 127 3.26 18.37 -6.70
N PRO A 128 2.44 18.40 -7.76
CA PRO A 128 1.68 17.21 -8.15
C PRO A 128 2.60 16.11 -8.70
N TYR A 129 2.05 14.91 -8.86
CA TYR A 129 2.69 13.86 -9.65
C TYR A 129 2.64 14.27 -11.16
N PRO A 130 3.69 14.09 -11.93
CA PRO A 130 4.94 13.37 -11.62
C PRO A 130 6.08 14.26 -11.07
N GLU A 131 5.89 15.56 -10.92
CA GLU A 131 6.95 16.52 -10.57
C GLU A 131 7.60 16.17 -9.23
N LEU A 132 6.83 16.01 -8.16
CA LEU A 132 7.39 15.66 -6.85
C LEU A 132 8.08 14.29 -6.88
N ASN A 133 7.53 13.33 -7.63
CA ASN A 133 8.17 12.03 -7.78
C ASN A 133 9.58 12.14 -8.42
N ALA A 134 9.76 13.05 -9.38
CA ALA A 134 11.06 13.34 -9.95
C ALA A 134 11.98 14.05 -8.95
N MET A 135 11.48 15.05 -8.24
CA MET A 135 12.24 15.83 -7.25
C MET A 135 12.77 14.95 -6.10
N THR A 136 11.97 14.01 -5.61
CA THR A 136 12.34 13.11 -4.48
C THR A 136 13.14 11.88 -4.92
N LYS A 137 13.41 11.71 -6.22
CA LYS A 137 14.11 10.54 -6.75
C LYS A 137 15.51 10.38 -6.14
N GLU A 138 16.28 11.47 -6.13
CA GLU A 138 17.65 11.45 -5.59
C GLU A 138 17.65 11.22 -4.07
N LEU A 139 16.73 11.86 -3.34
CA LEU A 139 16.55 11.65 -1.89
C LEU A 139 16.36 10.16 -1.60
N ARG A 140 15.40 9.52 -2.29
CA ARG A 140 15.10 8.08 -2.11
C ARG A 140 16.25 7.17 -2.51
N ALA A 141 16.99 7.53 -3.57
CA ALA A 141 18.16 6.78 -4.03
C ALA A 141 19.30 6.87 -3.01
N THR A 142 19.57 8.07 -2.49
CA THR A 142 20.56 8.32 -1.43
C THR A 142 20.20 7.61 -0.15
N ALA A 143 18.94 7.68 0.29
CA ALA A 143 18.44 6.96 1.46
C ALA A 143 18.69 5.45 1.36
N LYS A 144 18.42 4.86 0.20
CA LYS A 144 18.72 3.45 -0.07
C LYS A 144 20.22 3.15 0.01
N HIS A 145 21.05 4.00 -0.59
CA HIS A 145 22.52 3.86 -0.55
C HIS A 145 23.08 3.95 0.86
N LEU A 146 22.59 4.92 1.64
CA LEU A 146 22.98 5.12 3.05
C LEU A 146 22.32 4.13 4.02
N LYS A 147 21.46 3.26 3.52
CA LYS A 147 20.65 2.32 4.32
C LYS A 147 19.84 3.03 5.41
N ASP A 148 19.25 4.19 5.07
CA ASP A 148 18.40 4.95 6.00
C ASP A 148 16.91 4.78 5.64
N PRO A 149 16.17 3.92 6.36
CA PRO A 149 14.75 3.69 6.09
C PRO A 149 13.88 4.91 6.40
N ASN A 150 14.40 5.91 7.14
CA ASN A 150 13.64 7.08 7.52
C ASN A 150 13.39 8.06 6.36
N LEU A 151 14.15 7.93 5.28
CA LEU A 151 13.99 8.73 4.07
C LEU A 151 13.51 7.90 2.87
N MET A 152 13.23 6.60 3.05
CA MET A 152 12.77 5.72 1.99
C MET A 152 11.24 5.75 1.85
N SER A 153 10.72 5.57 0.64
CA SER A 153 9.29 5.32 0.39
C SER A 153 8.94 3.85 0.66
N LEU A 154 8.55 3.54 1.88
CA LEU A 154 8.28 2.17 2.34
C LEU A 154 6.80 1.82 2.12
N TRP A 155 6.43 1.52 0.87
CA TRP A 155 5.03 1.24 0.51
C TRP A 155 4.52 -0.04 1.18
N ALA A 156 3.37 0.06 1.85
CA ALA A 156 2.73 -1.03 2.57
C ALA A 156 1.23 -0.81 2.70
N GLY A 157 0.43 -1.86 2.58
CA GLY A 157 -1.00 -1.84 2.90
C GLY A 157 -1.27 -2.04 4.39
N THR A 158 -2.53 -1.89 4.78
CA THR A 158 -2.93 -1.98 6.20
C THR A 158 -2.80 -3.38 6.81
N SER A 159 -2.75 -4.44 5.99
CA SER A 159 -2.53 -5.82 6.44
C SER A 159 -1.05 -6.18 6.56
N VAL A 160 -0.18 -5.21 6.80
CA VAL A 160 1.26 -5.40 6.99
C VAL A 160 1.58 -6.32 8.17
N ASP A 161 0.75 -6.36 9.20
CA ASP A 161 0.83 -7.28 10.35
C ASP A 161 0.70 -8.77 9.97
N LYS A 162 0.27 -9.07 8.74
CA LYS A 162 0.20 -10.42 8.19
C LYS A 162 1.46 -10.81 7.40
N CYS A 163 2.41 -9.89 7.25
CA CYS A 163 3.68 -10.17 6.60
C CYS A 163 4.50 -11.17 7.42
N ARG A 164 5.13 -12.13 6.73
CA ARG A 164 6.00 -13.14 7.32
C ARG A 164 7.23 -13.34 6.46
N ASP A 165 8.32 -13.79 7.07
CA ASP A 165 9.50 -14.28 6.34
C ASP A 165 9.25 -15.75 5.98
N GLU A 166 8.65 -15.97 4.83
CA GLU A 166 8.21 -17.26 4.32
C GLU A 166 8.44 -17.32 2.80
N SER A 167 8.45 -18.51 2.22
CA SER A 167 8.51 -18.67 0.76
C SER A 167 7.19 -18.26 0.09
N ILE A 168 7.23 -18.01 -1.22
CA ILE A 168 6.01 -17.76 -2.02
C ILE A 168 5.03 -18.93 -1.90
N SER A 169 5.54 -20.17 -1.90
CA SER A 169 4.70 -21.38 -1.76
C SER A 169 3.96 -21.39 -0.43
N GLU A 170 4.66 -21.15 0.68
CA GLU A 170 4.05 -21.09 2.02
C GLU A 170 3.03 -19.96 2.13
N LEU A 171 3.34 -18.79 1.55
CA LEU A 171 2.38 -17.68 1.50
C LEU A 171 1.11 -18.06 0.73
N ILE A 172 1.25 -18.69 -0.44
CA ILE A 172 0.10 -19.11 -1.25
C ILE A 172 -0.74 -20.14 -0.48
N ASP A 173 -0.10 -21.15 0.14
CA ASP A 173 -0.79 -22.13 0.94
C ASP A 173 -1.57 -21.50 2.10
N ARG A 174 -0.97 -20.49 2.78
CA ARG A 174 -1.62 -19.73 3.85
C ARG A 174 -2.75 -18.82 3.38
N LEU A 175 -2.72 -18.37 2.13
CA LEU A 175 -3.80 -17.58 1.53
C LEU A 175 -5.00 -18.43 1.09
N LEU A 176 -4.78 -19.72 0.82
CA LEU A 176 -5.81 -20.64 0.32
C LEU A 176 -6.47 -21.47 1.43
N ASN A 177 -5.79 -21.68 2.56
CA ASN A 177 -6.24 -22.49 3.69
C ASN A 177 -6.59 -21.63 4.92
#